data_d45343510225e3633b79ca0d07a0f477
#
_entry.id   d45343510225e3633b79ca0d07a0f477
#
_cell.length_a   1.000
_cell.length_b   1.000
_cell.length_c   1.000
_cell.angle_alpha   90.00
_cell.angle_beta   90.00
_cell.angle_gamma   90.00
#
_symmetry.space_group_name_H-M   'P 1'
#
loop_
_entity.id
_entity.type
_entity.pdbx_description
1 polymer ?
#
loop_
_entity_poly.entity_id
_entity_poly.type
_entity_poly.pdbx_seq_one_letter_code
_entity_poly.pdbx_strand_id
1 'polypeptide(L)'
;GMCIGTLPGAPLKAGSVRLSWITKRRQAAPTLGADMGTGALPIFESEITVDNSVTDDAAGGWAGRAGTINYETGEFSLKVAGNYVFKEYTYYTDTVDNFGMKKLRLVATDTTLLEGFGGTLNVRAQSRGVEYGEQTDSQTVAPVTLDLLPGVAEPILPGSLVFTWAGEVYVDRSGVLYKNINSSTNAGIAVGSVDYAGRTATLNT
;
A
#
# COMPACT_ATOMS: atom_id res chain seq x y z
N GLY A 1 -5.54 8.04 2.20
CA GLY A 1 -6.09 7.93 0.87
C GLY A 1 -7.61 7.71 0.87
N MET A 2 -8.25 8.21 -0.18
CA MET A 2 -9.68 7.95 -0.43
C MET A 2 -9.80 6.89 -1.53
N CYS A 3 -10.65 5.89 -1.31
CA CYS A 3 -11.10 4.95 -2.32
C CYS A 3 -12.50 5.38 -2.78
N ILE A 4 -12.75 5.37 -4.07
CA ILE A 4 -14.05 5.67 -4.67
C ILE A 4 -14.38 4.58 -5.70
N GLY A 5 -15.65 4.23 -5.80
CA GLY A 5 -16.08 3.18 -6.73
C GLY A 5 -17.57 2.95 -6.68
N THR A 6 -18.00 1.85 -7.30
CA THR A 6 -19.41 1.44 -7.31
C THR A 6 -19.49 -0.01 -6.82
N LEU A 7 -20.30 -0.24 -5.81
CA LEU A 7 -20.57 -1.57 -5.27
C LEU A 7 -21.55 -2.33 -6.17
N PRO A 8 -21.32 -3.62 -6.41
CA PRO A 8 -22.22 -4.45 -7.19
C PRO A 8 -23.55 -4.70 -6.44
N GLY A 9 -24.60 -5.04 -7.19
CA GLY A 9 -25.87 -5.45 -6.62
C GLY A 9 -26.78 -4.33 -6.13
N ALA A 10 -26.53 -3.09 -6.54
CA ALA A 10 -27.44 -1.97 -6.25
C ALA A 10 -28.84 -2.19 -6.90
N PRO A 11 -29.92 -1.73 -6.25
CA PRO A 11 -29.98 -1.00 -4.99
C PRO A 11 -29.64 -1.85 -3.78
N LEU A 12 -28.85 -1.30 -2.86
CA LEU A 12 -28.34 -2.00 -1.67
C LEU A 12 -29.26 -1.79 -0.46
N LYS A 13 -29.26 -2.77 0.44
CA LYS A 13 -29.95 -2.65 1.72
C LYS A 13 -29.07 -1.83 2.69
N ALA A 14 -29.59 -0.72 3.17
CA ALA A 14 -28.91 0.12 4.17
C ALA A 14 -28.61 -0.69 5.45
N GLY A 15 -27.43 -0.53 6.03
CA GLY A 15 -26.95 -1.28 7.19
C GLY A 15 -26.41 -2.68 6.87
N SER A 16 -26.35 -3.07 5.59
CA SER A 16 -25.87 -4.41 5.19
C SER A 16 -24.47 -4.41 4.58
N VAL A 17 -23.90 -3.24 4.30
CA VAL A 17 -22.64 -3.15 3.58
C VAL A 17 -21.46 -3.22 4.54
N ARG A 18 -20.56 -4.16 4.29
CA ARG A 18 -19.30 -4.28 5.01
C ARG A 18 -18.15 -4.31 4.01
N LEU A 19 -17.17 -3.45 4.25
CA LEU A 19 -15.93 -3.41 3.49
C LEU A 19 -14.77 -3.84 4.38
N SER A 20 -13.81 -4.59 3.79
CA SER A 20 -12.58 -4.95 4.48
C SER A 20 -11.38 -4.86 3.54
N TRP A 21 -10.23 -4.45 4.06
CA TRP A 21 -9.01 -4.27 3.30
C TRP A 21 -7.78 -4.35 4.20
N ILE A 22 -6.62 -4.40 3.57
CA ILE A 22 -5.33 -4.40 4.26
C ILE A 22 -4.66 -3.06 4.01
N THR A 23 -4.08 -2.49 5.07
CA THR A 23 -3.10 -1.40 4.95
C THR A 23 -1.73 -1.87 5.39
N LYS A 24 -0.70 -1.16 4.94
CA LYS A 24 0.70 -1.45 5.22
C LYS A 24 1.32 -0.29 5.98
N ARG A 25 2.13 -0.62 6.99
CA ARG A 25 2.89 0.34 7.81
C ARG A 25 4.33 -0.08 7.90
N ARG A 26 5.24 0.88 7.85
CA ARG A 26 6.63 0.65 8.20
C ARG A 26 6.78 0.56 9.71
N GLN A 27 7.61 -0.34 10.16
CA GLN A 27 8.02 -0.47 11.54
C GLN A 27 9.54 -0.54 11.60
N ALA A 28 10.15 0.19 12.50
CA ALA A 28 11.57 0.07 12.79
C ALA A 28 11.75 -0.49 14.20
N ALA A 29 12.69 -1.40 14.35
CA ALA A 29 13.06 -1.95 15.64
C ALA A 29 14.59 -1.92 15.80
N PRO A 30 15.12 -1.29 16.85
CA PRO A 30 16.52 -1.44 17.18
C PRO A 30 16.78 -2.88 17.63
N THR A 31 17.93 -3.41 17.28
CA THR A 31 18.37 -4.71 17.79
C THR A 31 18.55 -4.60 19.31
N LEU A 32 17.80 -5.40 20.04
CA LEU A 32 18.00 -5.56 21.48
C LEU A 32 19.22 -6.46 21.68
N GLY A 33 20.40 -5.89 21.64
CA GLY A 33 21.65 -6.53 22.01
C GLY A 33 22.28 -5.75 23.13
N ALA A 34 22.92 -6.43 24.06
CA ALA A 34 23.69 -5.75 25.09
C ALA A 34 24.68 -4.82 24.39
N ASP A 35 24.56 -3.53 24.69
CA ASP A 35 25.55 -2.54 24.28
C ASP A 35 26.92 -2.98 24.86
N MET A 36 27.75 -3.55 24.03
CA MET A 36 29.12 -3.90 24.37
C MET A 36 30.09 -2.76 24.02
N GLY A 37 29.57 -1.54 23.95
CA GLY A 37 30.39 -0.34 24.11
C GLY A 37 31.06 0.24 22.88
N THR A 38 31.00 -0.36 21.69
CA THR A 38 31.81 0.14 20.57
C THR A 38 31.16 0.23 19.19
N GLY A 39 29.87 -0.12 19.05
CA GLY A 39 29.21 -0.06 17.73
C GLY A 39 27.72 0.19 17.79
N ALA A 40 27.23 1.01 16.85
CA ALA A 40 25.80 1.12 16.62
C ALA A 40 25.25 -0.23 16.15
N LEU A 41 24.24 -0.75 16.84
CA LEU A 41 23.56 -1.96 16.41
C LEU A 41 22.65 -1.64 15.22
N PRO A 42 22.48 -2.58 14.28
CA PRO A 42 21.62 -2.34 13.12
C PRO A 42 20.17 -2.08 13.58
N ILE A 43 19.54 -1.13 12.91
CA ILE A 43 18.12 -0.85 13.04
C ILE A 43 17.45 -1.59 11.89
N PHE A 44 16.59 -2.56 12.23
CA PHE A 44 15.83 -3.30 11.23
C PHE A 44 14.52 -2.58 10.95
N GLU A 45 14.29 -2.30 9.68
CA GLU A 45 12.99 -1.85 9.19
C GLU A 45 12.24 -3.04 8.58
N SER A 46 10.96 -3.10 8.85
CA SER A 46 10.03 -4.08 8.29
C SER A 46 8.73 -3.43 7.91
N GLU A 47 7.98 -4.07 7.03
CA GLU A 47 6.61 -3.71 6.73
C GLU A 47 5.67 -4.65 7.47
N ILE A 48 4.66 -4.09 8.12
CA ILE A 48 3.57 -4.85 8.75
C ILE A 48 2.27 -4.57 8.04
N THR A 49 1.43 -5.58 7.97
CA THR A 49 0.07 -5.48 7.45
C THR A 49 -0.93 -5.25 8.58
N VAL A 50 -1.93 -4.42 8.33
CA VAL A 50 -3.02 -4.13 9.26
C VAL A 50 -4.34 -4.41 8.58
N ASP A 51 -5.10 -5.34 9.15
CA ASP A 51 -6.45 -5.63 8.68
C ASP A 51 -7.40 -4.53 9.11
N ASN A 52 -8.19 -4.05 8.16
CA ASN A 52 -9.19 -3.03 8.38
C ASN A 52 -10.57 -3.54 7.94
N SER A 53 -11.60 -3.08 8.63
CA SER A 53 -12.97 -3.27 8.19
C SER A 53 -13.85 -2.10 8.64
N VAL A 54 -14.94 -1.89 7.91
CA VAL A 54 -15.95 -0.89 8.23
C VAL A 54 -17.32 -1.40 7.78
N THR A 55 -18.35 -1.03 8.52
CA THR A 55 -19.74 -1.20 8.12
C THR A 55 -20.34 0.17 7.81
N ASP A 56 -21.33 0.20 6.93
CA ASP A 56 -22.13 1.40 6.73
C ASP A 56 -22.96 1.72 7.98
N ASP A 57 -23.33 3.01 8.12
CA ASP A 57 -24.10 3.51 9.25
C ASP A 57 -25.62 3.52 9.01
N ALA A 58 -26.07 2.90 7.92
CA ALA A 58 -27.43 2.91 7.40
C ALA A 58 -27.97 4.31 7.03
N ALA A 59 -27.17 5.37 7.15
CA ALA A 59 -27.54 6.75 6.88
C ALA A 59 -26.78 7.36 5.68
N GLY A 60 -26.02 6.55 4.96
CA GLY A 60 -25.24 6.98 3.80
C GLY A 60 -23.78 7.31 4.12
N GLY A 61 -23.30 6.93 5.28
CA GLY A 61 -21.91 7.05 5.73
C GLY A 61 -21.30 5.73 6.18
N TRP A 62 -20.15 5.82 6.83
CA TRP A 62 -19.38 4.69 7.35
C TRP A 62 -19.16 4.82 8.85
N ALA A 63 -19.39 3.76 9.60
CA ALA A 63 -19.20 3.76 11.04
C ALA A 63 -17.73 4.06 11.43
N GLY A 64 -17.51 5.28 11.97
CA GLY A 64 -16.20 5.72 12.43
C GLY A 64 -15.16 6.04 11.34
N ARG A 65 -15.56 6.12 10.07
CA ARG A 65 -14.67 6.47 8.96
C ARG A 65 -15.28 7.54 8.06
N ALA A 66 -14.41 8.36 7.46
CA ALA A 66 -14.84 9.37 6.50
C ALA A 66 -15.18 8.73 5.14
N GLY A 67 -16.27 9.20 4.55
CA GLY A 67 -16.75 8.76 3.24
C GLY A 67 -18.25 8.67 3.21
N THR A 68 -18.79 8.26 2.06
CA THR A 68 -20.22 8.19 1.78
C THR A 68 -20.56 6.93 1.00
N ILE A 69 -21.82 6.53 1.05
CA ILE A 69 -22.39 5.47 0.22
C ILE A 69 -23.78 5.87 -0.25
N ASN A 70 -24.04 5.66 -1.54
CA ASN A 70 -25.35 5.79 -2.14
C ASN A 70 -25.94 4.39 -2.36
N TYR A 71 -26.96 4.03 -1.60
CA TYR A 71 -27.56 2.69 -1.66
C TYR A 71 -28.33 2.43 -2.96
N GLU A 72 -28.82 3.47 -3.63
CA GLU A 72 -29.56 3.29 -4.89
C GLU A 72 -28.64 2.99 -6.06
N THR A 73 -27.48 3.66 -6.12
CA THR A 73 -26.52 3.50 -7.22
C THR A 73 -25.34 2.59 -6.89
N GLY A 74 -25.09 2.32 -5.60
CA GLY A 74 -23.91 1.61 -5.13
C GLY A 74 -22.64 2.47 -5.11
N GLU A 75 -22.70 3.72 -5.54
CA GLU A 75 -21.54 4.62 -5.52
C GLU A 75 -21.07 4.87 -4.10
N PHE A 76 -19.77 4.81 -3.88
CA PHE A 76 -19.20 5.05 -2.56
C PHE A 76 -17.89 5.82 -2.60
N SER A 77 -17.59 6.46 -1.50
CA SER A 77 -16.27 6.96 -1.15
C SER A 77 -15.91 6.49 0.26
N LEU A 78 -14.65 6.09 0.47
CA LEU A 78 -14.17 5.61 1.78
C LEU A 78 -12.72 6.02 2.00
N LYS A 79 -12.42 6.55 3.18
CA LYS A 79 -11.03 6.77 3.59
C LYS A 79 -10.42 5.45 4.04
N VAL A 80 -9.62 4.83 3.16
CA VAL A 80 -9.00 3.49 3.36
C VAL A 80 -7.65 3.54 4.06
N ALA A 81 -6.92 4.67 4.00
CA ALA A 81 -5.61 4.83 4.62
C ALA A 81 -5.59 6.07 5.50
N GLY A 82 -5.02 5.93 6.66
CA GLY A 82 -4.84 6.99 7.65
C GLY A 82 -3.37 7.33 7.87
N ASN A 83 -3.13 8.30 8.72
CA ASN A 83 -1.79 8.60 9.20
C ASN A 83 -1.48 7.72 10.42
N TYR A 84 -0.23 7.32 10.56
CA TYR A 84 0.28 6.63 11.72
C TYR A 84 1.63 7.21 12.17
N VAL A 85 1.99 6.98 13.42
CA VAL A 85 3.27 7.41 13.96
C VAL A 85 4.30 6.32 13.70
N PHE A 86 5.35 6.67 12.96
CA PHE A 86 6.52 5.84 12.74
C PHE A 86 7.64 6.31 13.67
N LYS A 87 8.25 5.38 14.40
CA LYS A 87 9.42 5.66 15.24
C LYS A 87 10.69 5.47 14.42
N GLU A 88 11.34 6.57 14.09
CA GLU A 88 12.66 6.58 13.48
C GLU A 88 13.72 6.55 14.57
N TYR A 89 14.70 5.67 14.46
CA TYR A 89 15.75 5.52 15.45
C TYR A 89 17.07 5.99 14.87
N THR A 90 17.81 6.78 15.67
CA THR A 90 19.13 7.30 15.29
C THR A 90 20.08 7.19 16.46
N TYR A 91 21.32 6.79 16.17
CA TYR A 91 22.39 6.78 17.17
C TYR A 91 23.14 8.11 17.19
N TYR A 92 23.31 8.65 18.38
CA TYR A 92 24.13 9.83 18.64
C TYR A 92 25.31 9.45 19.55
N THR A 93 26.47 10.05 19.29
CA THR A 93 27.58 10.01 20.24
C THR A 93 27.24 10.95 21.38
N ASP A 94 27.07 10.41 22.60
CA ASP A 94 26.70 11.22 23.79
C ASP A 94 27.98 11.73 24.47
N THR A 95 28.71 10.86 25.13
CA THR A 95 29.92 11.25 25.88
C THR A 95 31.07 10.28 25.61
N VAL A 96 32.28 10.76 25.87
CA VAL A 96 33.45 9.92 25.93
C VAL A 96 33.65 9.59 27.41
N ASP A 97 33.73 8.31 27.75
CA ASP A 97 34.01 7.91 29.12
C ASP A 97 35.48 8.22 29.52
N ASN A 98 35.81 7.99 30.79
CA ASN A 98 37.17 8.23 31.32
C ASN A 98 38.27 7.41 30.64
N PHE A 99 37.91 6.43 29.79
CA PHE A 99 38.81 5.59 29.02
C PHE A 99 38.88 6.00 27.53
N GLY A 100 38.20 7.08 27.13
CA GLY A 100 38.14 7.55 25.74
C GLY A 100 37.16 6.78 24.87
N MET A 101 36.28 5.94 25.45
CA MET A 101 35.30 5.16 24.73
C MET A 101 34.05 6.02 24.46
N LYS A 102 33.61 6.02 23.20
CA LYS A 102 32.38 6.75 22.81
C LYS A 102 31.14 5.97 23.30
N LYS A 103 30.30 6.64 24.05
CA LYS A 103 28.99 6.10 24.41
C LYS A 103 27.97 6.51 23.38
N LEU A 104 27.31 5.55 22.77
CA LEU A 104 26.22 5.78 21.82
C LEU A 104 24.88 5.86 22.56
N ARG A 105 24.08 6.83 22.20
CA ARG A 105 22.71 6.99 22.69
C ARG A 105 21.73 6.78 21.54
N LEU A 106 20.83 5.83 21.70
CA LEU A 106 19.73 5.62 20.76
C LEU A 106 18.63 6.61 21.06
N VAL A 107 18.22 7.35 20.06
CA VAL A 107 17.11 8.31 20.14
C VAL A 107 16.04 7.88 19.17
N ALA A 108 14.80 7.84 19.66
CA ALA A 108 13.61 7.63 18.83
C ALA A 108 12.97 8.98 18.53
N THR A 109 12.66 9.23 17.28
CA THR A 109 11.92 10.40 16.80
C THR A 109 10.61 9.93 16.17
N ASP A 110 9.52 10.55 16.54
CA ASP A 110 8.21 10.24 15.99
C ASP A 110 8.00 11.00 14.67
N THR A 111 7.76 10.28 13.60
CA THR A 111 7.43 10.82 12.28
C THR A 111 6.04 10.36 11.87
N THR A 112 5.20 11.28 11.40
CA THR A 112 3.88 10.92 10.89
C THR A 112 3.97 10.48 9.43
N LEU A 113 3.58 9.25 9.17
CA LEU A 113 3.54 8.66 7.82
C LEU A 113 2.10 8.30 7.44
N LEU A 114 1.85 8.19 6.14
CA LEU A 114 0.60 7.68 5.58
C LEU A 114 0.71 6.16 5.43
N GLU A 115 -0.34 5.43 5.80
CA GLU A 115 -0.46 4.00 5.51
C GLU A 115 -0.50 3.73 4.01
N GLY A 116 0.16 2.67 3.56
CA GLY A 116 -0.02 2.14 2.21
C GLY A 116 -1.34 1.36 2.11
N PHE A 117 -2.11 1.56 1.05
CA PHE A 117 -3.29 0.74 0.76
C PHE A 117 -2.86 -0.54 0.04
N GLY A 118 -3.41 -1.69 0.44
CA GLY A 118 -3.03 -3.01 -0.11
C GLY A 118 -3.60 -3.34 -1.49
N GLY A 119 -4.35 -2.42 -2.10
CA GLY A 119 -4.85 -2.56 -3.48
C GLY A 119 -6.17 -3.33 -3.63
N THR A 120 -6.64 -4.04 -2.61
CA THR A 120 -7.88 -4.83 -2.67
C THR A 120 -8.87 -4.38 -1.60
N LEU A 121 -10.10 -4.18 -2.00
CA LEU A 121 -11.25 -3.91 -1.12
C LEU A 121 -12.24 -5.07 -1.25
N ASN A 122 -12.43 -5.82 -0.18
CA ASN A 122 -13.43 -6.89 -0.13
C ASN A 122 -14.77 -6.31 0.30
N VAL A 123 -15.82 -6.72 -0.38
CA VAL A 123 -17.18 -6.20 -0.20
C VAL A 123 -18.11 -7.32 0.24
N ARG A 124 -18.96 -7.02 1.23
CA ARG A 124 -20.15 -7.78 1.57
C ARG A 124 -21.34 -6.83 1.61
N ALA A 125 -22.38 -7.11 0.86
CA ALA A 125 -23.58 -6.29 0.82
C ALA A 125 -24.81 -7.16 0.51
N GLN A 126 -25.99 -6.69 0.91
CA GLN A 126 -27.28 -7.27 0.51
C GLN A 126 -27.98 -6.30 -0.45
N SER A 127 -28.51 -6.84 -1.54
CA SER A 127 -29.38 -6.07 -2.43
C SER A 127 -30.74 -5.84 -1.79
N ARG A 128 -31.32 -4.64 -1.99
CA ARG A 128 -32.67 -4.33 -1.54
C ARG A 128 -33.67 -5.01 -2.48
N GLY A 129 -34.54 -5.86 -1.91
CA GLY A 129 -35.57 -6.58 -2.68
C GLY A 129 -35.21 -8.01 -3.08
N VAL A 130 -34.05 -8.52 -2.66
CA VAL A 130 -33.70 -9.94 -2.77
C VAL A 130 -33.75 -10.57 -1.38
N GLU A 131 -34.65 -11.50 -1.16
CA GLU A 131 -34.82 -12.15 0.15
C GLU A 131 -33.69 -13.11 0.52
N TYR A 132 -32.81 -13.47 -0.40
CA TYR A 132 -31.76 -14.45 -0.19
C TYR A 132 -30.46 -14.09 -0.93
N GLY A 133 -29.37 -13.98 -0.20
CA GLY A 133 -28.02 -14.05 -0.68
C GLY A 133 -27.09 -12.94 -0.19
N GLU A 134 -26.13 -13.28 0.68
CA GLU A 134 -24.94 -12.49 0.84
C GLU A 134 -24.09 -12.66 -0.43
N GLN A 135 -23.95 -11.61 -1.23
CA GLN A 135 -22.99 -11.61 -2.32
C GLN A 135 -21.66 -11.08 -1.79
N THR A 136 -20.67 -11.96 -1.77
CA THR A 136 -19.29 -11.56 -1.50
C THR A 136 -18.62 -11.36 -2.84
N ASP A 137 -18.21 -10.14 -3.15
CA ASP A 137 -17.46 -9.83 -4.35
C ASP A 137 -16.13 -9.19 -3.98
N SER A 138 -15.08 -9.58 -4.69
CA SER A 138 -13.76 -8.95 -4.57
C SER A 138 -13.59 -7.99 -5.74
N GLN A 139 -13.62 -6.70 -5.47
CA GLN A 139 -13.37 -5.72 -6.50
C GLN A 139 -11.87 -5.55 -6.69
N THR A 140 -11.39 -6.00 -7.85
CA THR A 140 -10.00 -5.76 -8.27
C THR A 140 -9.89 -4.29 -8.71
N VAL A 141 -8.90 -3.59 -8.22
CA VAL A 141 -8.59 -2.24 -8.69
C VAL A 141 -8.24 -2.32 -10.18
N ALA A 142 -8.81 -1.42 -10.99
CA ALA A 142 -8.52 -1.39 -12.41
C ALA A 142 -7.01 -1.21 -12.65
N PRO A 143 -6.45 -1.86 -13.68
CA PRO A 143 -5.06 -1.68 -14.05
C PRO A 143 -4.72 -0.20 -14.26
N VAL A 144 -3.58 0.23 -13.75
CA VAL A 144 -3.09 1.60 -13.93
C VAL A 144 -2.24 1.66 -15.19
N THR A 145 -2.60 2.55 -16.12
CA THR A 145 -1.79 2.80 -17.31
C THR A 145 -0.97 4.07 -17.09
N LEU A 146 0.34 3.94 -17.21
CA LEU A 146 1.31 5.03 -17.07
C LEU A 146 1.85 5.40 -18.46
N ASP A 147 1.83 6.69 -18.81
CA ASP A 147 2.60 7.21 -19.93
C ASP A 147 4.06 7.39 -19.45
N LEU A 148 4.98 6.62 -20.02
CA LEU A 148 6.37 6.55 -19.58
C LEU A 148 7.25 7.65 -20.17
N LEU A 149 6.87 8.17 -21.35
CA LEU A 149 7.64 9.18 -22.09
C LEU A 149 6.71 10.24 -22.68
N PRO A 150 6.06 11.05 -21.87
CA PRO A 150 5.14 12.08 -22.37
C PRO A 150 5.88 13.07 -23.29
N GLY A 151 5.34 13.27 -24.49
CA GLY A 151 5.89 14.19 -25.47
C GLY A 151 7.07 13.67 -26.32
N VAL A 152 7.46 12.41 -26.16
CA VAL A 152 8.49 11.74 -26.97
C VAL A 152 7.83 10.87 -28.02
N ALA A 153 8.29 10.91 -29.28
CA ALA A 153 7.71 10.14 -30.38
C ALA A 153 8.37 8.77 -30.58
N GLU A 154 9.62 8.61 -30.16
CA GLU A 154 10.41 7.39 -30.34
C GLU A 154 9.88 6.25 -29.44
N PRO A 155 9.85 5.01 -29.97
CA PRO A 155 9.45 3.84 -29.19
C PRO A 155 10.49 3.48 -28.11
N ILE A 156 10.04 2.83 -27.05
CA ILE A 156 10.93 2.30 -26.01
C ILE A 156 11.64 1.06 -26.54
N LEU A 157 12.94 0.95 -26.28
CA LEU A 157 13.72 -0.25 -26.64
C LEU A 157 13.28 -1.43 -25.73
N PRO A 158 12.87 -2.57 -26.30
CA PRO A 158 12.46 -3.73 -25.53
C PRO A 158 13.52 -4.20 -24.50
N GLY A 159 13.10 -4.44 -23.26
CA GLY A 159 13.97 -4.89 -22.19
C GLY A 159 14.83 -3.80 -21.54
N SER A 160 14.70 -2.54 -21.96
CA SER A 160 15.51 -1.44 -21.42
C SER A 160 14.86 -0.67 -20.26
N LEU A 161 13.58 -0.92 -19.99
CA LEU A 161 12.83 -0.10 -19.06
C LEU A 161 13.03 -0.55 -17.61
N VAL A 162 13.46 0.41 -16.79
CA VAL A 162 13.47 0.30 -15.33
C VAL A 162 12.93 1.61 -14.76
N PHE A 163 11.93 1.54 -13.91
CA PHE A 163 11.37 2.73 -13.26
C PHE A 163 10.90 2.44 -11.84
N THR A 164 10.75 3.49 -11.05
CA THR A 164 10.19 3.42 -9.71
C THR A 164 8.83 4.09 -9.69
N TRP A 165 7.83 3.40 -9.18
CA TRP A 165 6.49 3.92 -8.99
C TRP A 165 5.91 3.44 -7.67
N ALA A 166 5.29 4.34 -6.91
CA ALA A 166 4.74 4.06 -5.58
C ALA A 166 5.75 3.42 -4.59
N GLY A 167 7.05 3.72 -4.76
CA GLY A 167 8.11 3.17 -3.90
C GLY A 167 8.63 1.78 -4.29
N GLU A 168 8.06 1.17 -5.33
CA GLU A 168 8.48 -0.14 -5.86
C GLU A 168 9.26 0.04 -7.16
N VAL A 169 10.25 -0.85 -7.39
CA VAL A 169 11.04 -0.87 -8.63
C VAL A 169 10.44 -1.88 -9.59
N TYR A 170 10.19 -1.44 -10.81
CA TYR A 170 9.66 -2.23 -11.92
C TYR A 170 10.72 -2.40 -13.00
N VAL A 171 10.87 -3.62 -13.49
CA VAL A 171 11.85 -3.98 -14.52
C VAL A 171 11.12 -4.67 -15.66
N ASP A 172 11.36 -4.18 -16.86
CA ASP A 172 10.85 -4.79 -18.10
C ASP A 172 11.69 -6.01 -18.50
N ARG A 173 11.01 -7.09 -18.81
CA ARG A 173 11.60 -8.27 -19.46
C ARG A 173 10.70 -8.70 -20.60
N SER A 174 11.08 -8.29 -21.80
CA SER A 174 10.38 -8.65 -23.04
C SER A 174 8.88 -8.34 -23.02
N GLY A 175 8.51 -7.16 -22.54
CA GLY A 175 7.12 -6.67 -22.50
C GLY A 175 6.34 -7.04 -21.25
N VAL A 176 6.95 -7.78 -20.31
CA VAL A 176 6.35 -8.08 -19.00
C VAL A 176 7.09 -7.30 -17.92
N LEU A 177 6.33 -6.61 -17.09
CA LEU A 177 6.86 -5.89 -15.93
C LEU A 177 6.95 -6.81 -14.73
N TYR A 178 8.12 -6.81 -14.09
CA TYR A 178 8.38 -7.57 -12.87
C TYR A 178 8.76 -6.63 -11.73
N LYS A 179 8.34 -6.98 -10.52
CA LYS A 179 8.81 -6.37 -9.28
C LYS A 179 9.40 -7.43 -8.32
N ASN A 180 10.04 -6.97 -7.26
CA ASN A 180 10.64 -7.83 -6.23
C ASN A 180 11.61 -8.87 -6.81
N ILE A 181 12.53 -8.39 -7.67
CA ILE A 181 13.51 -9.28 -8.32
C ILE A 181 14.53 -9.74 -7.29
N ASN A 182 14.60 -11.05 -7.11
CA ASN A 182 15.62 -11.69 -6.30
C ASN A 182 16.97 -11.67 -7.04
N SER A 183 17.96 -11.00 -6.48
CA SER A 183 19.30 -10.84 -7.09
C SER A 183 20.06 -12.16 -7.29
N SER A 184 19.76 -13.18 -6.50
CA SER A 184 20.46 -14.49 -6.57
C SER A 184 19.82 -15.43 -7.59
N THR A 185 18.49 -15.45 -7.69
CA THR A 185 17.75 -16.35 -8.56
C THR A 185 17.25 -15.68 -9.84
N ASN A 186 17.31 -14.34 -9.87
CA ASN A 186 16.75 -13.51 -10.93
C ASN A 186 15.21 -13.69 -11.12
N ALA A 187 14.53 -14.34 -10.19
CA ALA A 187 13.08 -14.46 -10.17
C ALA A 187 12.42 -13.15 -9.74
N GLY A 188 11.22 -12.88 -10.25
CA GLY A 188 10.43 -11.70 -9.89
C GLY A 188 8.93 -12.00 -10.02
N ILE A 189 8.11 -11.11 -9.51
CA ILE A 189 6.65 -11.20 -9.59
C ILE A 189 6.21 -10.41 -10.83
N ALA A 190 5.54 -11.08 -11.78
CA ALA A 190 4.93 -10.42 -12.93
C ALA A 190 3.73 -9.59 -12.48
N VAL A 191 3.74 -8.29 -12.81
CA VAL A 191 2.78 -7.31 -12.30
C VAL A 191 2.23 -6.38 -13.37
N GLY A 192 2.54 -6.62 -14.64
CA GLY A 192 2.06 -5.76 -15.70
C GLY A 192 2.71 -6.03 -17.04
N SER A 193 2.46 -5.13 -18.00
CA SER A 193 2.99 -5.20 -19.36
C SER A 193 3.45 -3.83 -19.85
N VAL A 194 4.28 -3.84 -20.90
CA VAL A 194 4.76 -2.64 -21.60
C VAL A 194 4.31 -2.67 -23.05
N ASP A 195 3.69 -1.59 -23.50
CA ASP A 195 3.53 -1.27 -24.90
C ASP A 195 4.68 -0.34 -25.33
N TYR A 196 5.67 -0.90 -26.01
CA TYR A 196 6.85 -0.16 -26.44
C TYR A 196 6.55 0.91 -27.48
N ALA A 197 5.64 0.62 -28.40
CA ALA A 197 5.24 1.54 -29.46
C ALA A 197 4.36 2.66 -28.90
N GLY A 198 3.40 2.32 -28.05
CA GLY A 198 2.56 3.27 -27.36
C GLY A 198 3.24 3.97 -26.17
N ARG A 199 4.42 3.50 -25.77
CA ARG A 199 5.21 4.04 -24.64
C ARG A 199 4.45 4.02 -23.30
N THR A 200 3.61 3.04 -23.13
CA THR A 200 2.81 2.90 -21.91
C THR A 200 3.16 1.65 -21.13
N ALA A 201 3.05 1.73 -19.82
CA ALA A 201 3.08 0.59 -18.92
C ALA A 201 1.70 0.40 -18.28
N THR A 202 1.21 -0.83 -18.31
CA THR A 202 -0.02 -1.22 -17.62
C THR A 202 0.37 -2.05 -16.41
N LEU A 203 0.01 -1.58 -15.21
CA LEU A 203 0.25 -2.27 -13.96
C LEU A 203 -1.04 -2.92 -13.45
N ASN A 204 -0.98 -4.22 -13.21
CA ASN A 204 -2.04 -4.97 -12.52
C ASN A 204 -1.78 -4.80 -11.03
N THR A 205 -2.58 -3.99 -10.38
CA THR A 205 -2.48 -3.65 -8.95
C THR A 205 -3.20 -4.66 -8.07
#